data_3c40394604847ea87691761e04d86b79
#
_entry.id   3c40394604847ea87691761e04d86b79
#
_cell.length_a   1.000
_cell.length_b   1.000
_cell.length_c   1.000
_cell.angle_alpha   90.00
_cell.angle_beta   90.00
_cell.angle_gamma   90.00
#
_symmetry.space_group_name_H-M   'P 1'
#
loop_
_entity.id
_entity.type
_entity.pdbx_description
1 polymer ?
#
loop_
_entity_poly.entity_id
_entity_poly.type
_entity_poly.pdbx_seq_one_letter_code
_entity_poly.pdbx_strand_id
1 'polypeptide(L)'
;MKLFLKAGVMAAVIGFAAASCDSYKDNETPDKFVEADKNLSGAWQLVKVMRNNIDITNTMDFSNFRLHLNEDGHYRLENRLPFPVRHDGIWSVDDPAVPFMLSFTEDGAIGAMEVGIQYPIVQGVRQLSITHSPGCGSNKYVYLFEKANN
;
A
#
# COMPACT_ATOMS: atom_id res chain seq x y z
N MET A 1 -9.78 70.58 -27.42
CA MET A 1 -9.60 70.17 -26.00
C MET A 1 -10.16 68.76 -25.65
N LYS A 2 -10.57 67.93 -26.61
CA LYS A 2 -11.11 66.57 -26.39
C LYS A 2 -10.16 65.47 -26.80
N LEU A 3 -9.02 65.77 -27.43
CA LEU A 3 -8.07 64.77 -27.92
C LEU A 3 -7.01 64.39 -26.91
N PHE A 4 -6.64 65.29 -25.99
CA PHE A 4 -5.62 65.02 -24.95
C PHE A 4 -6.13 64.18 -23.77
N LEU A 5 -7.45 64.15 -23.55
CA LEU A 5 -8.04 63.40 -22.46
C LEU A 5 -8.11 61.88 -22.74
N LYS A 6 -8.15 61.49 -24.03
CA LYS A 6 -8.16 60.08 -24.43
C LYS A 6 -6.76 59.40 -24.40
N ALA A 7 -5.72 60.19 -24.57
CA ALA A 7 -4.35 59.67 -24.53
C ALA A 7 -3.88 59.36 -23.10
N GLY A 8 -4.34 60.15 -22.11
CA GLY A 8 -4.00 59.95 -20.70
C GLY A 8 -4.61 58.69 -20.07
N VAL A 9 -5.82 58.30 -20.48
CA VAL A 9 -6.49 57.10 -19.95
C VAL A 9 -5.88 55.82 -20.51
N MET A 10 -5.38 55.82 -21.75
CA MET A 10 -4.80 54.67 -22.36
C MET A 10 -3.39 54.36 -21.82
N ALA A 11 -2.63 55.38 -21.38
CA ALA A 11 -1.33 55.21 -20.76
C ALA A 11 -1.41 54.66 -19.32
N ALA A 12 -2.52 54.96 -18.60
CA ALA A 12 -2.73 54.47 -17.24
C ALA A 12 -3.11 52.95 -17.17
N VAL A 13 -3.74 52.41 -18.24
CA VAL A 13 -4.14 51.00 -18.27
C VAL A 13 -2.97 50.05 -18.59
N ILE A 14 -1.94 50.54 -19.31
CA ILE A 14 -0.76 49.72 -19.65
C ILE A 14 0.21 49.57 -18.46
N GLY A 15 0.19 50.48 -17.48
CA GLY A 15 1.07 50.48 -16.31
C GLY A 15 0.71 49.42 -15.25
N PHE A 16 -0.51 48.88 -15.27
CA PHE A 16 -0.95 47.89 -14.26
C PHE A 16 -0.72 46.43 -14.62
N ALA A 17 -0.31 46.14 -15.85
CA ALA A 17 -0.09 44.78 -16.31
C ALA A 17 1.34 44.20 -16.02
N ALA A 18 2.25 45.01 -15.46
CA ALA A 18 3.65 44.61 -15.26
C ALA A 18 4.01 44.25 -13.80
N ALA A 19 3.02 44.26 -12.87
CA ALA A 19 3.30 44.02 -11.46
C ALA A 19 2.86 42.62 -10.96
N SER A 20 2.63 41.67 -11.84
CA SER A 20 2.21 40.32 -11.46
C SER A 20 3.22 39.26 -11.94
N CYS A 21 4.48 39.44 -11.55
CA CYS A 21 5.44 38.35 -11.50
C CYS A 21 6.11 38.46 -10.13
N ASP A 22 5.43 38.00 -9.10
CA ASP A 22 6.10 37.63 -7.88
C ASP A 22 6.99 36.42 -8.21
N SER A 23 8.31 36.65 -8.19
CA SER A 23 9.26 35.56 -8.37
C SER A 23 9.13 34.68 -7.12
N TYR A 24 8.40 33.56 -7.29
CA TYR A 24 8.36 32.49 -6.32
C TYR A 24 9.82 32.05 -6.08
N LYS A 25 10.36 32.42 -4.96
CA LYS A 25 11.70 32.00 -4.56
C LYS A 25 11.57 30.56 -4.05
N ASP A 26 11.71 29.60 -4.95
CA ASP A 26 11.97 28.18 -4.62
C ASP A 26 13.34 28.04 -3.92
N ASN A 27 13.52 28.71 -2.79
CA ASN A 27 14.75 28.59 -2.01
C ASN A 27 14.60 27.65 -0.81
N GLU A 28 13.44 27.04 -0.64
CA GLU A 28 13.28 25.93 0.30
C GLU A 28 13.49 24.64 -0.47
N THR A 29 14.66 24.00 -0.26
CA THR A 29 14.79 22.58 -0.61
C THR A 29 13.62 21.88 0.05
N PRO A 30 12.76 21.16 -0.72
CA PRO A 30 11.67 20.43 -0.10
C PRO A 30 12.24 19.63 1.07
N ASP A 31 11.65 19.77 2.25
CA ASP A 31 12.00 18.92 3.38
C ASP A 31 12.06 17.50 2.87
N LYS A 32 13.18 16.82 3.10
CA LYS A 32 13.39 15.45 2.65
C LYS A 32 12.33 14.62 3.37
N PHE A 33 11.16 14.44 2.72
CA PHE A 33 10.14 13.57 3.26
C PHE A 33 10.71 12.16 3.31
N VAL A 34 10.92 11.66 4.52
CA VAL A 34 11.32 10.28 4.76
C VAL A 34 10.07 9.51 5.14
N GLU A 35 9.65 8.61 4.29
CA GLU A 35 8.51 7.73 4.57
C GLU A 35 8.85 6.85 5.78
N ALA A 36 7.93 6.79 6.74
CA ALA A 36 8.11 5.95 7.92
C ALA A 36 7.86 4.47 7.58
N ASP A 37 8.63 3.59 8.23
CA ASP A 37 8.47 2.15 8.09
C ASP A 37 7.04 1.70 8.40
N LYS A 38 6.53 0.79 7.60
CA LYS A 38 5.18 0.23 7.76
C LYS A 38 5.24 -0.99 8.67
N ASN A 39 4.63 -0.87 9.83
CA ASN A 39 4.53 -1.99 10.75
C ASN A 39 3.41 -2.95 10.29
N LEU A 40 3.81 -4.07 9.69
CA LEU A 40 2.91 -5.17 9.32
C LEU A 40 2.77 -6.22 10.44
N SER A 41 3.52 -6.10 11.54
CA SER A 41 3.47 -7.07 12.65
C SER A 41 2.11 -7.11 13.31
N GLY A 42 1.71 -8.28 13.78
CA GLY A 42 0.47 -8.55 14.49
C GLY A 42 -0.28 -9.77 13.96
N ALA A 43 -1.45 -10.01 14.53
CA ALA A 43 -2.37 -11.06 14.09
C ALA A 43 -3.30 -10.52 12.99
N TRP A 44 -3.37 -11.24 11.88
CA TRP A 44 -4.20 -10.92 10.72
C TRP A 44 -5.25 -11.99 10.53
N GLN A 45 -6.53 -11.63 10.65
CA GLN A 45 -7.67 -12.50 10.41
C GLN A 45 -8.03 -12.46 8.93
N LEU A 46 -8.14 -13.63 8.30
CA LEU A 46 -8.61 -13.73 6.93
C LEU A 46 -10.11 -13.39 6.86
N VAL A 47 -10.47 -12.43 6.01
CA VAL A 47 -11.87 -11.98 5.86
C VAL A 47 -12.44 -12.26 4.47
N LYS A 48 -11.58 -12.38 3.44
CA LYS A 48 -12.02 -12.65 2.08
C LYS A 48 -10.96 -13.37 1.26
N VAL A 49 -11.39 -14.29 0.42
CA VAL A 49 -10.55 -14.95 -0.59
C VAL A 49 -11.19 -14.84 -1.95
N MET A 50 -10.41 -14.41 -2.94
CA MET A 50 -10.82 -14.40 -4.33
C MET A 50 -9.90 -15.26 -5.18
N ARG A 51 -10.45 -15.94 -6.16
CA ARG A 51 -9.71 -16.64 -7.24
C ARG A 51 -10.18 -16.09 -8.57
N ASN A 52 -9.26 -15.51 -9.36
CA ASN A 52 -9.57 -14.93 -10.67
C ASN A 52 -10.77 -13.95 -10.61
N ASN A 53 -10.81 -13.08 -9.59
CA ASN A 53 -11.87 -12.13 -9.28
C ASN A 53 -13.23 -12.75 -8.86
N ILE A 54 -13.29 -14.07 -8.70
CA ILE A 54 -14.48 -14.75 -8.16
C ILE A 54 -14.29 -14.90 -6.65
N ASP A 55 -15.28 -14.46 -5.88
CA ASP A 55 -15.29 -14.63 -4.42
C ASP A 55 -15.50 -16.11 -4.07
N ILE A 56 -14.55 -16.70 -3.37
CA ILE A 56 -14.58 -18.09 -2.91
C ILE A 56 -14.56 -18.20 -1.39
N THR A 57 -14.79 -17.10 -0.68
CA THR A 57 -14.72 -17.03 0.80
C THR A 57 -15.59 -18.08 1.46
N ASN A 58 -16.80 -18.33 0.92
CA ASN A 58 -17.72 -19.30 1.49
C ASN A 58 -17.53 -20.74 0.96
N THR A 59 -16.54 -20.97 0.10
CA THR A 59 -16.26 -22.33 -0.45
C THR A 59 -15.52 -23.20 0.56
N MET A 60 -14.76 -22.56 1.44
CA MET A 60 -14.02 -23.19 2.55
C MET A 60 -14.24 -22.35 3.83
N ASP A 61 -14.13 -22.95 4.98
CA ASP A 61 -14.22 -22.22 6.26
C ASP A 61 -12.90 -21.50 6.55
N PHE A 62 -12.81 -20.25 6.09
CA PHE A 62 -11.68 -19.37 6.34
C PHE A 62 -11.81 -18.59 7.67
N SER A 63 -12.91 -18.70 8.39
CA SER A 63 -13.24 -17.85 9.53
C SER A 63 -12.21 -17.92 10.67
N ASN A 64 -11.55 -19.06 10.81
CA ASN A 64 -10.57 -19.31 11.86
C ASN A 64 -9.12 -19.17 11.41
N PHE A 65 -8.86 -18.91 10.11
CA PHE A 65 -7.50 -18.76 9.61
C PHE A 65 -6.89 -17.44 10.09
N ARG A 66 -5.71 -17.51 10.70
CA ARG A 66 -4.92 -16.33 11.08
C ARG A 66 -3.48 -16.47 10.63
N LEU A 67 -2.97 -15.34 10.16
CA LEU A 67 -1.55 -15.14 9.88
C LEU A 67 -0.99 -14.23 10.98
N HIS A 68 -0.04 -14.74 11.76
CA HIS A 68 0.70 -13.97 12.75
C HIS A 68 2.04 -13.56 12.14
N LEU A 69 2.28 -12.26 12.03
CA LEU A 69 3.58 -11.69 11.66
C LEU A 69 4.18 -11.09 12.93
N ASN A 70 5.19 -11.72 13.51
CA ASN A 70 5.80 -11.27 14.73
C ASN A 70 6.89 -10.21 14.45
N GLU A 71 7.13 -9.32 15.39
CA GLU A 71 8.16 -8.27 15.28
C GLU A 71 9.58 -8.82 15.20
N ASP A 72 9.81 -10.05 15.67
CA ASP A 72 11.08 -10.75 15.59
C ASP A 72 11.38 -11.35 14.20
N GLY A 73 10.50 -11.13 13.22
CA GLY A 73 10.62 -11.66 11.87
C GLY A 73 10.09 -13.09 11.69
N HIS A 74 9.53 -13.72 12.73
CA HIS A 74 8.86 -15.00 12.58
C HIS A 74 7.40 -14.84 12.21
N TYR A 75 6.88 -15.78 11.39
CA TYR A 75 5.45 -15.89 11.16
C TYR A 75 4.91 -17.25 11.60
N ARG A 76 3.64 -17.29 11.93
CA ARG A 76 2.91 -18.50 12.31
C ARG A 76 1.54 -18.52 11.64
N LEU A 77 1.14 -19.72 11.20
CA LEU A 77 -0.18 -19.98 10.62
C LEU A 77 -1.06 -20.70 11.65
N GLU A 78 -2.23 -20.13 11.92
CA GLU A 78 -3.24 -20.73 12.78
C GLU A 78 -4.43 -21.21 11.94
N ASN A 79 -4.91 -22.44 12.21
CA ASN A 79 -5.97 -23.11 11.46
C ASN A 79 -5.67 -23.17 9.95
N ARG A 80 -4.59 -23.85 9.61
CA ARG A 80 -3.99 -23.90 8.26
C ARG A 80 -5.00 -24.26 7.18
N LEU A 81 -5.05 -23.44 6.14
CA LEU A 81 -5.86 -23.58 4.93
C LEU A 81 -4.95 -23.45 3.70
N PRO A 82 -5.45 -23.70 2.48
CA PRO A 82 -4.68 -23.41 1.27
C PRO A 82 -4.24 -21.94 1.25
N PHE A 83 -2.94 -21.73 1.38
CA PHE A 83 -2.25 -20.45 1.44
C PHE A 83 -0.90 -20.62 0.74
N PRO A 84 -0.21 -19.55 0.30
CA PRO A 84 1.09 -19.66 -0.38
C PRO A 84 2.14 -20.50 0.35
N VAL A 85 2.13 -20.50 1.68
CA VAL A 85 3.00 -21.31 2.53
C VAL A 85 2.20 -22.25 3.44
N ARG A 86 2.82 -23.35 3.88
CA ARG A 86 2.15 -24.40 4.64
C ARG A 86 2.66 -24.55 6.07
N HIS A 87 3.87 -24.08 6.34
CA HIS A 87 4.54 -24.20 7.64
C HIS A 87 4.87 -22.81 8.17
N ASP A 88 5.15 -22.74 9.45
CA ASP A 88 5.64 -21.54 10.11
C ASP A 88 7.08 -21.26 9.63
N GLY A 89 7.62 -20.07 9.88
CA GLY A 89 8.96 -19.70 9.44
C GLY A 89 9.27 -18.23 9.68
N ILE A 90 10.09 -17.66 8.81
CA ILE A 90 10.48 -16.26 8.87
C ILE A 90 9.87 -15.46 7.72
N TRP A 91 9.59 -14.19 7.98
CA TRP A 91 9.06 -13.26 6.99
C TRP A 91 9.91 -11.99 6.89
N SER A 92 9.88 -11.37 5.73
CA SER A 92 10.47 -10.05 5.48
C SER A 92 9.72 -9.33 4.38
N VAL A 93 9.96 -8.04 4.24
CA VAL A 93 9.46 -7.21 3.13
C VAL A 93 10.63 -6.71 2.29
N ASP A 94 10.36 -6.36 1.04
CA ASP A 94 11.33 -5.79 0.11
C ASP A 94 11.81 -4.39 0.54
N ASP A 95 10.88 -3.52 0.96
CA ASP A 95 11.16 -2.18 1.46
C ASP A 95 10.27 -1.89 2.67
N PRO A 96 10.84 -1.67 3.88
CA PRO A 96 10.06 -1.37 5.07
C PRO A 96 9.22 -0.09 4.96
N ALA A 97 9.68 0.92 4.23
CA ALA A 97 8.96 2.18 4.08
C ALA A 97 7.80 2.07 3.08
N VAL A 98 8.00 1.33 1.97
CA VAL A 98 6.99 1.17 0.90
C VAL A 98 6.97 -0.28 0.42
N PRO A 99 6.48 -1.23 1.23
CA PRO A 99 6.52 -2.64 0.87
C PRO A 99 5.51 -3.00 -0.23
N PHE A 100 6.00 -3.70 -1.25
CA PHE A 100 5.20 -4.28 -2.34
C PHE A 100 5.24 -5.80 -2.35
N MET A 101 6.30 -6.39 -1.77
CA MET A 101 6.52 -7.83 -1.70
C MET A 101 6.70 -8.27 -0.27
N LEU A 102 6.10 -9.40 0.05
CA LEU A 102 6.28 -10.12 1.31
C LEU A 102 6.91 -11.47 1.00
N SER A 103 8.04 -11.74 1.63
CA SER A 103 8.76 -13.00 1.51
C SER A 103 8.50 -13.87 2.71
N PHE A 104 8.15 -15.13 2.48
CA PHE A 104 8.00 -16.17 3.50
C PHE A 104 9.03 -17.26 3.26
N THR A 105 9.84 -17.58 4.24
CA THR A 105 10.74 -18.75 4.22
C THR A 105 10.27 -19.73 5.28
N GLU A 106 9.72 -20.86 4.84
CA GLU A 106 9.28 -21.92 5.77
C GLU A 106 10.46 -22.54 6.52
N ASP A 107 10.25 -22.98 7.75
CA ASP A 107 11.26 -23.66 8.54
C ASP A 107 11.80 -24.88 7.79
N GLY A 108 13.12 -24.90 7.58
CA GLY A 108 13.81 -25.96 6.83
C GLY A 108 13.74 -25.87 5.32
N ALA A 109 13.09 -24.85 4.74
CA ALA A 109 13.09 -24.62 3.30
C ALA A 109 14.38 -23.96 2.81
N ILE A 110 14.76 -24.23 1.55
CA ILE A 110 15.97 -23.65 0.91
C ILE A 110 15.64 -22.27 0.26
N GLY A 111 14.37 -22.01 -0.03
CA GLY A 111 13.96 -20.79 -0.75
C GLY A 111 12.78 -20.09 -0.13
N ALA A 112 12.65 -18.80 -0.44
CA ALA A 112 11.52 -17.98 -0.03
C ALA A 112 10.37 -18.07 -1.04
N MET A 113 9.13 -17.99 -0.54
CA MET A 113 7.93 -17.73 -1.31
C MET A 113 7.65 -16.22 -1.31
N GLU A 114 7.78 -15.60 -2.46
CA GLU A 114 7.47 -14.19 -2.64
C GLU A 114 6.03 -13.99 -3.08
N VAL A 115 5.33 -13.06 -2.43
CA VAL A 115 3.94 -12.71 -2.73
C VAL A 115 3.78 -11.19 -2.79
N GLY A 116 2.97 -10.72 -3.74
CA GLY A 116 2.64 -9.30 -3.82
C GLY A 116 1.71 -8.88 -2.70
N ILE A 117 1.94 -7.68 -2.13
CA ILE A 117 1.08 -7.16 -1.07
C ILE A 117 0.55 -5.77 -1.37
N GLN A 118 -0.57 -5.45 -0.75
CA GLN A 118 -1.12 -4.11 -0.56
C GLN A 118 -1.68 -4.02 0.87
N TYR A 119 -1.60 -2.83 1.48
CA TYR A 119 -2.10 -2.64 2.85
C TYR A 119 -2.87 -1.33 3.00
N PRO A 120 -3.99 -1.19 2.29
CA PRO A 120 -4.82 0.00 2.33
C PRO A 120 -5.49 0.19 3.70
N ILE A 121 -5.97 1.42 3.94
CA ILE A 121 -6.96 1.70 4.99
C ILE A 121 -8.31 1.79 4.31
N VAL A 122 -9.24 0.93 4.68
CA VAL A 122 -10.60 0.90 4.14
C VAL A 122 -11.57 1.16 5.29
N GLN A 123 -12.35 2.24 5.20
CA GLN A 123 -13.29 2.67 6.26
C GLN A 123 -12.64 2.77 7.65
N GLY A 124 -11.38 3.22 7.69
CA GLY A 124 -10.63 3.36 8.95
C GLY A 124 -9.96 2.08 9.44
N VAL A 125 -10.18 0.94 8.79
CA VAL A 125 -9.56 -0.34 9.15
C VAL A 125 -8.36 -0.61 8.25
N ARG A 126 -7.22 -0.96 8.87
CA ARG A 126 -6.03 -1.40 8.14
C ARG A 126 -6.25 -2.81 7.61
N GLN A 127 -6.13 -2.98 6.29
CA GLN A 127 -6.20 -4.27 5.63
C GLN A 127 -4.82 -4.68 5.08
N LEU A 128 -4.60 -5.98 4.95
CA LEU A 128 -3.47 -6.57 4.24
C LEU A 128 -4.03 -7.46 3.14
N SER A 129 -3.71 -7.14 1.90
CA SER A 129 -4.06 -7.97 0.74
C SER A 129 -2.82 -8.69 0.26
N ILE A 130 -2.87 -10.03 0.18
CA ILE A 130 -1.79 -10.87 -0.33
C ILE A 130 -2.23 -11.46 -1.66
N THR A 131 -1.42 -11.25 -2.70
CA THR A 131 -1.67 -11.79 -4.04
C THR A 131 -0.65 -12.87 -4.37
N HIS A 132 -1.13 -14.02 -4.82
CA HIS A 132 -0.31 -15.16 -5.22
C HIS A 132 -0.85 -15.82 -6.49
N SER A 133 0.05 -16.28 -7.38
CA SER A 133 -0.28 -17.02 -8.60
C SER A 133 0.53 -18.32 -8.64
N PRO A 134 -0.05 -19.45 -8.22
CA PRO A 134 0.65 -20.74 -8.29
C PRO A 134 0.76 -21.21 -9.74
N GLY A 135 1.95 -21.14 -10.32
CA GLY A 135 2.27 -21.69 -11.65
C GLY A 135 1.87 -20.79 -12.82
N CYS A 136 0.68 -20.93 -13.36
CA CYS A 136 0.24 -20.11 -14.52
C CYS A 136 -0.32 -18.76 -14.08
N GLY A 137 0.03 -17.67 -14.78
CA GLY A 137 -0.46 -16.31 -14.50
C GLY A 137 -1.99 -16.14 -14.59
N SER A 138 -2.71 -17.13 -15.18
CA SER A 138 -4.18 -17.16 -15.23
C SER A 138 -4.84 -17.65 -13.93
N ASN A 139 -4.06 -18.06 -12.92
CA ASN A 139 -4.61 -18.58 -11.66
C ASN A 139 -4.19 -17.68 -10.49
N LYS A 140 -4.85 -16.55 -10.38
CA LYS A 140 -4.55 -15.53 -9.36
C LYS A 140 -5.43 -15.68 -8.14
N TYR A 141 -4.81 -15.81 -6.96
CA TYR A 141 -5.48 -15.75 -5.67
C TYR A 141 -5.20 -14.40 -5.00
N VAL A 142 -6.22 -13.86 -4.34
CA VAL A 142 -6.13 -12.67 -3.48
C VAL A 142 -6.73 -13.02 -2.14
N TYR A 143 -5.92 -12.91 -1.09
CA TYR A 143 -6.31 -13.12 0.30
C TYR A 143 -6.38 -11.76 0.98
N LEU A 144 -7.53 -11.38 1.52
CA LEU A 144 -7.75 -10.13 2.23
C LEU A 144 -7.83 -10.39 3.72
N PHE A 145 -7.02 -9.68 4.46
CA PHE A 145 -6.94 -9.76 5.92
C PHE A 145 -7.28 -8.43 6.57
N GLU A 146 -7.79 -8.51 7.78
CA GLU A 146 -7.91 -7.39 8.71
C GLU A 146 -7.14 -7.69 9.99
N LYS A 147 -6.67 -6.66 10.70
CA LYS A 147 -6.04 -6.89 12.00
C LYS A 147 -7.07 -7.53 12.94
N ALA A 148 -6.68 -8.65 13.55
CA ALA A 148 -7.52 -9.29 14.56
C ALA A 148 -7.63 -8.35 15.76
N ASN A 149 -8.85 -8.08 16.20
CA ASN A 149 -9.08 -7.41 17.47
C ASN A 149 -8.71 -8.40 18.59
N ASN A 150 -7.80 -8.00 19.44
CA ASN A 150 -7.46 -8.74 20.67
C ASN A 150 -8.61 -8.63 21.68
#